data_5ecb32e754544a9b67d71efad3c77ac0
#
_entry.id   5ecb32e754544a9b67d71efad3c77ac0
#
_cell.length_a   1.000
_cell.length_b   1.000
_cell.length_c   1.000
_cell.angle_alpha   90.00
_cell.angle_beta   90.00
_cell.angle_gamma   90.00
#
_symmetry.space_group_name_H-M   'P 1'
#
loop_
_entity.id
_entity.type
_entity.pdbx_description
1 polymer ?
#
loop_
_entity_poly.entity_id
_entity_poly.type
_entity_poly.pdbx_seq_one_letter_code
_entity_poly.pdbx_strand_id
1 'polypeptide(L)'
;MLIKEALEDTERMSVSEKELASFFLQERLDVADLTARQLAASLFVSPSTVTRFCQRLGFSGFPDFKDAFIKEKQYLEQSVKDVDVNKPFKRGDSMWAVANTVRQMYAEVSDDTLSLQDYRNLERANTLLDGAGRIFVYSSGDHLLMAELFANKMIRIGRLVTVIERTDMMEFQMQHTSEQDVFILISYSGETRSLYQVLDAISRYSVNIIAITSFGTNTLSRAADVVLPISTHERLIQNYGNFSTGIAVSYILDVLYADYVSRHLEAVENKMVIERRYQEHRFTDNPMIDDE
;
A
#
# COMPACT_ATOMS: atom_id res chain seq x y z
N MET A 1 -5.57 -9.40 4.07
CA MET A 1 -5.65 -10.88 3.97
C MET A 1 -5.81 -11.23 2.50
N LEU A 2 -4.95 -12.08 1.98
CA LEU A 2 -5.09 -12.59 0.62
C LEU A 2 -6.33 -13.49 0.52
N ILE A 3 -6.94 -13.54 -0.65
CA ILE A 3 -8.10 -14.44 -0.90
C ILE A 3 -7.69 -15.88 -0.67
N LYS A 4 -6.47 -16.26 -1.13
CA LYS A 4 -5.90 -17.59 -0.91
C LYS A 4 -5.88 -17.98 0.57
N GLU A 5 -5.40 -17.09 1.45
CA GLU A 5 -5.37 -17.32 2.89
C GLU A 5 -6.78 -17.47 3.48
N ALA A 6 -7.73 -16.64 2.99
CA ALA A 6 -9.14 -16.74 3.41
C ALA A 6 -9.81 -18.05 2.97
N LEU A 7 -9.39 -18.61 1.83
CA LEU A 7 -9.85 -19.91 1.34
C LEU A 7 -9.22 -21.10 2.09
N GLU A 8 -8.01 -20.95 2.61
CA GLU A 8 -7.30 -21.95 3.43
C GLU A 8 -7.87 -22.04 4.86
N ASP A 9 -8.44 -20.96 5.40
CA ASP A 9 -9.11 -20.93 6.71
C ASP A 9 -10.50 -21.57 6.64
N THR A 10 -10.52 -22.89 6.72
CA THR A 10 -11.76 -23.68 6.60
C THR A 10 -12.47 -23.98 7.92
N GLU A 11 -11.95 -23.53 9.08
CA GLU A 11 -12.49 -23.93 10.40
C GLU A 11 -13.98 -23.56 10.59
N ARG A 12 -14.39 -22.42 10.07
CA ARG A 12 -15.76 -21.92 10.18
C ARG A 12 -16.60 -22.09 8.93
N MET A 13 -16.15 -22.89 7.96
CA MET A 13 -16.85 -23.10 6.70
C MET A 13 -17.77 -24.32 6.75
N SER A 14 -18.98 -24.18 6.18
CA SER A 14 -19.88 -25.29 5.90
C SER A 14 -19.30 -26.23 4.85
N VAL A 15 -19.89 -27.41 4.68
CA VAL A 15 -19.41 -28.41 3.69
C VAL A 15 -19.38 -27.81 2.27
N SER A 16 -20.45 -27.15 1.84
CA SER A 16 -20.50 -26.53 0.51
C SER A 16 -19.52 -25.36 0.35
N GLU A 17 -19.20 -24.62 1.42
CA GLU A 17 -18.18 -23.57 1.38
C GLU A 17 -16.77 -24.12 1.30
N LYS A 18 -16.51 -25.26 1.97
CA LYS A 18 -15.23 -26.00 1.83
C LYS A 18 -15.02 -26.53 0.42
N GLU A 19 -16.07 -27.00 -0.23
CA GLU A 19 -16.01 -27.43 -1.63
C GLU A 19 -15.72 -26.26 -2.56
N LEU A 20 -16.34 -25.10 -2.36
CA LEU A 20 -16.07 -23.87 -3.09
C LEU A 20 -14.62 -23.40 -2.86
N ALA A 21 -14.16 -23.35 -1.61
CA ALA A 21 -12.80 -22.98 -1.28
C ALA A 21 -11.78 -23.93 -1.93
N SER A 22 -12.01 -25.25 -1.82
CA SER A 22 -11.17 -26.28 -2.43
C SER A 22 -11.11 -26.17 -3.96
N PHE A 23 -12.22 -25.81 -4.61
CA PHE A 23 -12.28 -25.59 -6.05
C PHE A 23 -11.30 -24.48 -6.48
N PHE A 24 -11.33 -23.32 -5.81
CA PHE A 24 -10.46 -22.20 -6.12
C PHE A 24 -8.98 -22.50 -5.79
N LEU A 25 -8.70 -23.21 -4.71
CA LEU A 25 -7.34 -23.59 -4.31
C LEU A 25 -6.70 -24.64 -5.22
N GLN A 26 -7.52 -25.52 -5.90
CA GLN A 26 -7.02 -26.61 -6.75
C GLN A 26 -6.83 -26.21 -8.22
N GLU A 27 -7.06 -24.97 -8.61
CA GLU A 27 -6.81 -24.41 -9.96
C GLU A 27 -7.40 -25.25 -11.13
N ARG A 28 -8.50 -25.97 -10.89
CA ARG A 28 -9.01 -27.00 -11.82
C ARG A 28 -9.61 -26.47 -13.12
N LEU A 29 -9.96 -25.16 -13.21
CA LEU A 29 -10.57 -24.54 -14.41
C LEU A 29 -10.16 -23.06 -14.49
N ASP A 30 -10.14 -22.52 -15.69
CA ASP A 30 -9.97 -21.08 -15.88
C ASP A 30 -11.20 -20.34 -15.31
N VAL A 31 -11.00 -19.74 -14.14
CA VAL A 31 -12.06 -19.03 -13.41
C VAL A 31 -12.56 -17.81 -14.19
N ALA A 32 -11.75 -17.29 -15.12
CA ALA A 32 -12.09 -16.09 -15.90
C ALA A 32 -13.40 -16.25 -16.69
N ASP A 33 -13.62 -17.44 -17.26
CA ASP A 33 -14.77 -17.73 -18.13
C ASP A 33 -16.01 -18.23 -17.36
N LEU A 34 -15.88 -18.47 -16.04
CA LEU A 34 -16.97 -19.01 -15.24
C LEU A 34 -17.99 -17.96 -14.81
N THR A 35 -19.27 -18.33 -14.92
CA THR A 35 -20.37 -17.64 -14.26
C THR A 35 -20.71 -18.33 -12.93
N ALA A 36 -21.37 -17.59 -12.00
CA ALA A 36 -21.84 -18.17 -10.74
C ALA A 36 -22.76 -19.40 -10.93
N ARG A 37 -23.55 -19.43 -12.03
CA ARG A 37 -24.43 -20.56 -12.36
C ARG A 37 -23.63 -21.78 -12.82
N GLN A 38 -22.60 -21.60 -13.63
CA GLN A 38 -21.75 -22.69 -14.10
C GLN A 38 -20.94 -23.27 -12.95
N LEU A 39 -20.35 -22.40 -12.10
CA LEU A 39 -19.67 -22.85 -10.88
C LEU A 39 -20.59 -23.61 -9.93
N ALA A 40 -21.79 -23.10 -9.71
CA ALA A 40 -22.79 -23.74 -8.87
C ALA A 40 -23.20 -25.13 -9.41
N ALA A 41 -23.38 -25.24 -10.73
CA ALA A 41 -23.71 -26.51 -11.38
C ALA A 41 -22.55 -27.52 -11.27
N SER A 42 -21.29 -27.10 -11.43
CA SER A 42 -20.12 -28.00 -11.36
C SER A 42 -19.88 -28.57 -9.96
N LEU A 43 -20.30 -27.85 -8.92
CA LEU A 43 -20.13 -28.25 -7.52
C LEU A 43 -21.44 -28.71 -6.87
N PHE A 44 -22.52 -28.89 -7.64
CA PHE A 44 -23.83 -29.32 -7.16
C PHE A 44 -24.39 -28.46 -6.03
N VAL A 45 -24.10 -27.15 -6.04
CA VAL A 45 -24.61 -26.17 -5.09
C VAL A 45 -25.58 -25.19 -5.77
N SER A 46 -26.28 -24.36 -5.01
CA SER A 46 -27.14 -23.34 -5.58
C SER A 46 -26.32 -22.06 -5.97
N PRO A 47 -26.72 -21.31 -7.02
CA PRO A 47 -26.09 -20.03 -7.33
C PRO A 47 -26.12 -19.02 -6.16
N SER A 48 -27.14 -19.09 -5.31
CA SER A 48 -27.24 -18.28 -4.10
C SER A 48 -26.19 -18.68 -3.04
N THR A 49 -25.78 -19.94 -3.01
CA THR A 49 -24.69 -20.42 -2.13
C THR A 49 -23.36 -19.81 -2.56
N VAL A 50 -23.08 -19.79 -3.87
CA VAL A 50 -21.88 -19.13 -4.43
C VAL A 50 -21.85 -17.65 -4.08
N THR A 51 -22.97 -16.95 -4.28
CA THR A 51 -23.03 -15.51 -3.96
C THR A 51 -22.82 -15.24 -2.47
N ARG A 52 -23.47 -16.00 -1.58
CA ARG A 52 -23.28 -15.85 -0.13
C ARG A 52 -21.88 -16.18 0.34
N PHE A 53 -21.24 -17.16 -0.27
CA PHE A 53 -19.84 -17.47 0.00
C PHE A 53 -18.93 -16.28 -0.31
N CYS A 54 -19.06 -15.64 -1.49
CA CYS A 54 -18.31 -14.45 -1.86
C CYS A 54 -18.60 -13.28 -0.91
N GLN A 55 -19.88 -13.07 -0.54
CA GLN A 55 -20.27 -12.02 0.41
C GLN A 55 -19.66 -12.24 1.81
N ARG A 56 -19.58 -13.47 2.26
CA ARG A 56 -18.91 -13.80 3.52
C ARG A 56 -17.42 -13.51 3.50
N LEU A 57 -16.77 -13.64 2.33
CA LEU A 57 -15.37 -13.26 2.12
C LEU A 57 -15.18 -11.74 1.93
N GLY A 58 -16.26 -10.95 2.01
CA GLY A 58 -16.20 -9.48 1.95
C GLY A 58 -16.42 -8.87 0.56
N PHE A 59 -16.84 -9.66 -0.43
CA PHE A 59 -17.10 -9.20 -1.80
C PHE A 59 -18.61 -8.95 -2.03
N SER A 60 -18.94 -8.06 -2.97
CA SER A 60 -20.35 -7.77 -3.31
C SER A 60 -21.07 -8.96 -3.94
N GLY A 61 -20.32 -9.90 -4.54
CA GLY A 61 -20.83 -11.12 -5.16
C GLY A 61 -19.75 -11.84 -5.95
N PHE A 62 -20.15 -12.85 -6.75
CA PHE A 62 -19.21 -13.67 -7.50
C PHE A 62 -18.40 -12.90 -8.57
N PRO A 63 -18.96 -11.95 -9.34
CA PRO A 63 -18.14 -11.19 -10.30
C PRO A 63 -17.01 -10.41 -9.63
N ASP A 64 -17.28 -9.71 -8.54
CA ASP A 64 -16.32 -8.94 -7.77
C ASP A 64 -15.23 -9.84 -7.16
N PHE A 65 -15.64 -10.95 -6.54
CA PHE A 65 -14.72 -11.97 -6.05
C PHE A 65 -13.84 -12.53 -7.16
N LYS A 66 -14.42 -12.87 -8.31
CA LYS A 66 -13.70 -13.45 -9.45
C LYS A 66 -12.61 -12.52 -9.96
N ASP A 67 -12.94 -11.24 -10.15
CA ASP A 67 -11.98 -10.24 -10.62
C ASP A 67 -10.82 -10.04 -9.62
N ALA A 68 -11.12 -10.00 -8.33
CA ALA A 68 -10.12 -9.92 -7.28
C ALA A 68 -9.26 -11.19 -7.20
N PHE A 69 -9.86 -12.38 -7.33
CA PHE A 69 -9.16 -13.66 -7.30
C PHE A 69 -8.20 -13.82 -8.48
N ILE A 70 -8.62 -13.42 -9.69
CA ILE A 70 -7.76 -13.45 -10.88
C ILE A 70 -6.57 -12.50 -10.71
N LYS A 71 -6.81 -11.28 -10.22
CA LYS A 71 -5.73 -10.33 -9.94
C LYS A 71 -4.74 -10.85 -8.89
N GLU A 72 -5.25 -11.46 -7.83
CA GLU A 72 -4.40 -12.06 -6.79
C GLU A 72 -3.60 -13.25 -7.34
N LYS A 73 -4.22 -14.11 -8.15
CA LYS A 73 -3.52 -15.23 -8.80
C LYS A 73 -2.41 -14.73 -9.71
N GLN A 74 -2.69 -13.75 -10.58
CA GLN A 74 -1.69 -13.13 -11.46
C GLN A 74 -0.55 -12.52 -10.64
N TYR A 75 -0.86 -11.81 -9.56
CA TYR A 75 0.15 -11.26 -8.66
C TYR A 75 1.04 -12.34 -8.05
N LEU A 76 0.47 -13.43 -7.54
CA LEU A 76 1.22 -14.53 -6.93
C LEU A 76 2.07 -15.31 -7.97
N GLU A 77 1.59 -15.45 -9.21
CA GLU A 77 2.31 -16.10 -10.30
C GLU A 77 3.46 -15.26 -10.85
N GLN A 78 3.27 -13.94 -10.97
CA GLN A 78 4.30 -13.00 -11.45
C GLN A 78 5.40 -12.75 -10.42
N SER A 79 5.13 -13.03 -9.17
CA SER A 79 6.03 -12.77 -8.05
C SER A 79 7.08 -13.85 -7.82
N VAL A 80 7.53 -14.57 -8.87
CA VAL A 80 8.74 -15.38 -8.78
C VAL A 80 9.93 -14.44 -8.53
N LYS A 81 10.33 -14.35 -7.28
CA LYS A 81 11.41 -13.48 -6.83
C LYS A 81 12.61 -14.33 -6.48
N ASP A 82 13.77 -13.89 -6.92
CA ASP A 82 15.04 -14.56 -6.63
C ASP A 82 15.45 -14.35 -5.16
N VAL A 83 14.99 -13.26 -4.53
CA VAL A 83 15.31 -12.94 -3.14
C VAL A 83 14.16 -13.23 -2.18
N ASP A 84 14.38 -14.09 -1.19
CA ASP A 84 13.46 -14.20 -0.05
C ASP A 84 13.62 -12.99 0.86
N VAL A 85 12.71 -12.03 0.76
CA VAL A 85 12.71 -10.77 1.54
C VAL A 85 12.65 -11.01 3.06
N ASN A 86 12.18 -12.17 3.50
CA ASN A 86 12.08 -12.53 4.92
C ASN A 86 13.42 -13.03 5.49
N LYS A 87 14.21 -13.72 4.67
CA LYS A 87 15.51 -14.29 5.05
C LYS A 87 16.54 -14.10 3.93
N PRO A 88 16.88 -12.84 3.60
CA PRO A 88 17.66 -12.55 2.40
C PRO A 88 19.14 -12.95 2.51
N PHE A 89 19.63 -13.22 3.72
CA PHE A 89 21.05 -13.51 3.97
C PHE A 89 21.23 -14.84 4.70
N LYS A 90 22.38 -15.46 4.48
CA LYS A 90 22.82 -16.67 5.17
C LYS A 90 24.10 -16.43 5.97
N ARG A 91 24.30 -17.22 7.01
CA ARG A 91 25.54 -17.18 7.78
C ARG A 91 26.73 -17.51 6.88
N GLY A 92 27.72 -16.63 6.83
CA GLY A 92 28.92 -16.81 6.01
C GLY A 92 28.87 -16.17 4.63
N ASP A 93 27.77 -15.51 4.27
CA ASP A 93 27.73 -14.72 3.05
C ASP A 93 28.82 -13.64 3.07
N SER A 94 29.51 -13.43 1.96
CA SER A 94 30.47 -12.35 1.83
C SER A 94 29.77 -10.98 1.83
N MET A 95 30.45 -9.92 2.25
CA MET A 95 29.89 -8.56 2.20
C MET A 95 29.42 -8.21 0.79
N TRP A 96 30.12 -8.65 -0.25
CA TRP A 96 29.73 -8.42 -1.64
C TRP A 96 28.44 -9.14 -2.03
N ALA A 97 28.27 -10.38 -1.58
CA ALA A 97 27.02 -11.12 -1.78
C ALA A 97 25.85 -10.43 -1.09
N VAL A 98 26.02 -10.01 0.16
CA VAL A 98 25.01 -9.25 0.92
C VAL A 98 24.66 -7.94 0.19
N ALA A 99 25.64 -7.16 -0.26
CA ALA A 99 25.40 -5.91 -1.00
C ALA A 99 24.59 -6.14 -2.29
N ASN A 100 24.92 -7.19 -3.05
CA ASN A 100 24.15 -7.54 -4.26
C ASN A 100 22.74 -7.98 -3.94
N THR A 101 22.54 -8.78 -2.90
CA THR A 101 21.18 -9.19 -2.45
C THR A 101 20.34 -7.99 -2.05
N VAL A 102 20.90 -7.03 -1.31
CA VAL A 102 20.19 -5.78 -0.96
C VAL A 102 19.80 -5.02 -2.22
N ARG A 103 20.73 -4.81 -3.15
CA ARG A 103 20.45 -4.12 -4.43
C ARG A 103 19.32 -4.81 -5.20
N GLN A 104 19.38 -6.14 -5.31
CA GLN A 104 18.36 -6.94 -6.01
C GLN A 104 16.99 -6.82 -5.31
N MET A 105 16.96 -6.89 -3.98
CA MET A 105 15.74 -6.72 -3.20
C MET A 105 15.10 -5.35 -3.42
N TYR A 106 15.89 -4.26 -3.49
CA TYR A 106 15.38 -2.93 -3.83
C TYR A 106 14.71 -2.90 -5.20
N ALA A 107 15.33 -3.50 -6.21
CA ALA A 107 14.75 -3.59 -7.55
C ALA A 107 13.46 -4.40 -7.55
N GLU A 108 13.48 -5.63 -7.03
CA GLU A 108 12.33 -6.54 -7.03
C GLU A 108 11.14 -5.98 -6.25
N VAL A 109 11.36 -5.34 -5.09
CA VAL A 109 10.29 -4.75 -4.28
C VAL A 109 9.68 -3.53 -4.96
N SER A 110 10.51 -2.71 -5.62
CA SER A 110 10.03 -1.54 -6.36
C SER A 110 9.22 -1.96 -7.59
N ASP A 111 9.72 -2.92 -8.37
CA ASP A 111 9.03 -3.46 -9.54
C ASP A 111 7.68 -4.11 -9.14
N ASP A 112 7.68 -4.88 -8.07
CA ASP A 112 6.49 -5.51 -7.52
C ASP A 112 5.46 -4.47 -7.08
N THR A 113 5.89 -3.47 -6.31
CA THR A 113 5.02 -2.40 -5.84
C THR A 113 4.44 -1.61 -7.01
N LEU A 114 5.24 -1.32 -8.05
CA LEU A 114 4.75 -0.65 -9.26
C LEU A 114 3.72 -1.50 -10.00
N SER A 115 3.95 -2.80 -10.13
CA SER A 115 3.04 -3.72 -10.82
C SER A 115 1.66 -3.82 -10.19
N LEU A 116 1.55 -3.54 -8.88
CA LEU A 116 0.31 -3.51 -8.13
C LEU A 116 -0.51 -2.22 -8.34
N GLN A 117 0.08 -1.17 -8.91
CA GLN A 117 -0.60 0.11 -9.03
C GLN A 117 -1.64 0.11 -10.16
N ASP A 118 -2.81 0.66 -9.87
CA ASP A 118 -3.74 1.15 -10.89
C ASP A 118 -3.42 2.62 -11.18
N TYR A 119 -3.12 2.95 -12.43
CA TYR A 119 -2.84 4.32 -12.85
C TYR A 119 -3.92 5.31 -12.39
N ARG A 120 -5.19 4.92 -12.43
CA ARG A 120 -6.32 5.76 -11.99
C ARG A 120 -6.25 6.08 -10.50
N ASN A 121 -5.80 5.13 -9.68
CA ASN A 121 -5.65 5.35 -8.24
C ASN A 121 -4.48 6.29 -7.95
N LEU A 122 -3.36 6.16 -8.66
CA LEU A 122 -2.24 7.10 -8.55
C LEU A 122 -2.67 8.51 -8.96
N GLU A 123 -3.34 8.65 -10.09
CA GLU A 123 -3.85 9.95 -10.57
C GLU A 123 -4.86 10.55 -9.60
N ARG A 124 -5.79 9.75 -9.06
CA ARG A 124 -6.77 10.19 -8.07
C ARG A 124 -6.10 10.62 -6.77
N ALA A 125 -5.10 9.87 -6.29
CA ALA A 125 -4.34 10.24 -5.10
C ALA A 125 -3.68 11.61 -5.27
N ASN A 126 -3.00 11.85 -6.38
CA ASN A 126 -2.36 13.14 -6.63
C ASN A 126 -3.37 14.28 -6.85
N THR A 127 -4.51 14.00 -7.49
CA THR A 127 -5.60 14.99 -7.60
C THR A 127 -6.13 15.39 -6.23
N LEU A 128 -6.28 14.44 -5.31
CA LEU A 128 -6.67 14.70 -3.93
C LEU A 128 -5.62 15.55 -3.20
N LEU A 129 -4.32 15.23 -3.35
CA LEU A 129 -3.23 15.98 -2.73
C LEU A 129 -3.14 17.41 -3.27
N ASP A 130 -3.38 17.58 -4.56
CA ASP A 130 -3.38 18.88 -5.24
C ASP A 130 -4.48 19.80 -4.70
N GLY A 131 -5.70 19.27 -4.63
CA GLY A 131 -6.88 20.01 -4.14
C GLY A 131 -6.97 20.10 -2.62
N ALA A 132 -6.07 19.46 -1.86
CA ALA A 132 -6.19 19.37 -0.42
C ALA A 132 -6.02 20.73 0.26
N GLY A 133 -6.89 21.08 1.21
CA GLY A 133 -6.70 22.19 2.13
C GLY A 133 -5.50 21.95 3.04
N ARG A 134 -5.47 20.78 3.69
CA ARG A 134 -4.35 20.30 4.50
C ARG A 134 -4.10 18.82 4.20
N ILE A 135 -2.85 18.41 4.33
CA ILE A 135 -2.44 17.02 4.17
C ILE A 135 -1.96 16.51 5.51
N PHE A 136 -2.53 15.39 5.95
CA PHE A 136 -2.11 14.67 7.15
C PHE A 136 -1.56 13.31 6.74
N VAL A 137 -0.48 12.89 7.38
CA VAL A 137 0.06 11.53 7.21
C VAL A 137 0.08 10.84 8.56
N TYR A 138 -0.58 9.70 8.64
CA TYR A 138 -0.50 8.83 9.80
C TYR A 138 0.29 7.58 9.46
N SER A 139 1.21 7.24 10.32
CA SER A 139 1.93 5.99 10.32
C SER A 139 2.34 5.60 11.73
N SER A 140 2.73 4.35 11.93
CA SER A 140 3.25 3.85 13.20
C SER A 140 4.52 3.02 12.97
N GLY A 141 5.38 2.96 14.00
CA GLY A 141 6.65 2.22 13.92
C GLY A 141 7.63 2.85 12.94
N ASP A 142 8.39 2.01 12.25
CA ASP A 142 9.49 2.45 11.37
C ASP A 142 9.02 3.29 10.18
N HIS A 143 7.78 3.10 9.73
CA HIS A 143 7.22 3.86 8.61
C HIS A 143 6.96 5.35 8.95
N LEU A 144 6.97 5.72 10.23
CA LEU A 144 6.88 7.11 10.67
C LEU A 144 8.00 7.96 10.07
N LEU A 145 9.24 7.42 10.05
CA LEU A 145 10.39 8.12 9.46
C LEU A 145 10.22 8.39 7.97
N MET A 146 9.54 7.50 7.24
CA MET A 146 9.24 7.69 5.81
C MET A 146 8.18 8.78 5.62
N ALA A 147 7.18 8.83 6.49
CA ALA A 147 6.18 9.91 6.52
C ALA A 147 6.82 11.28 6.80
N GLU A 148 7.75 11.34 7.74
CA GLU A 148 8.52 12.56 8.06
C GLU A 148 9.39 13.00 6.87
N LEU A 149 10.07 12.06 6.21
CA LEU A 149 10.86 12.36 5.02
C LEU A 149 9.98 12.91 3.89
N PHE A 150 8.82 12.33 3.66
CA PHE A 150 7.84 12.85 2.70
C PHE A 150 7.39 14.27 3.06
N ALA A 151 7.02 14.51 4.32
CA ALA A 151 6.65 15.84 4.80
C ALA A 151 7.78 16.86 4.59
N ASN A 152 9.04 16.47 4.87
CA ASN A 152 10.22 17.30 4.65
C ASN A 152 10.48 17.61 3.16
N LYS A 153 10.18 16.69 2.26
CA LYS A 153 10.24 16.94 0.81
C LYS A 153 9.15 17.91 0.37
N MET A 154 7.92 17.71 0.83
CA MET A 154 6.76 18.52 0.46
C MET A 154 6.87 19.97 0.96
N ILE A 155 7.34 20.20 2.20
CA ILE A 155 7.49 21.57 2.73
C ILE A 155 8.52 22.39 1.94
N ARG A 156 9.56 21.76 1.40
CA ARG A 156 10.56 22.47 0.57
C ARG A 156 9.99 23.04 -0.71
N ILE A 157 8.91 22.47 -1.22
CA ILE A 157 8.16 22.98 -2.38
C ILE A 157 6.90 23.76 -1.96
N GLY A 158 6.84 24.21 -0.71
CA GLY A 158 5.78 25.07 -0.20
C GLY A 158 4.49 24.35 0.20
N ARG A 159 4.49 23.00 0.23
CA ARG A 159 3.32 22.21 0.61
C ARG A 159 3.47 21.63 2.01
N LEU A 160 2.72 22.20 2.96
CA LEU A 160 2.75 21.72 4.34
C LEU A 160 2.04 20.36 4.47
N VAL A 161 2.74 19.39 5.06
CA VAL A 161 2.21 18.07 5.44
C VAL A 161 2.41 17.88 6.94
N THR A 162 1.35 17.52 7.63
CA THR A 162 1.37 17.27 9.08
C THR A 162 1.46 15.76 9.34
N VAL A 163 2.55 15.33 9.97
CA VAL A 163 2.71 13.93 10.40
C VAL A 163 2.03 13.75 11.75
N ILE A 164 1.19 12.73 11.86
CA ILE A 164 0.45 12.38 13.06
C ILE A 164 1.20 11.24 13.78
N GLU A 165 1.90 11.60 14.84
CA GLU A 165 2.64 10.66 15.68
C GLU A 165 1.79 10.10 16.83
N ARG A 166 0.81 10.89 17.27
CA ARG A 166 0.03 10.63 18.48
C ARG A 166 -1.44 10.42 18.14
N THR A 167 -1.91 9.21 18.31
CA THR A 167 -3.32 8.86 18.07
C THR A 167 -4.28 9.47 19.10
N ASP A 168 -3.79 9.78 20.30
CA ASP A 168 -4.57 10.46 21.35
C ASP A 168 -4.91 11.91 21.00
N MET A 169 -4.20 12.51 20.03
CA MET A 169 -4.49 13.86 19.52
C MET A 169 -5.45 13.89 18.35
N MET A 170 -5.81 12.72 17.79
CA MET A 170 -6.65 12.64 16.59
C MET A 170 -8.00 13.34 16.77
N GLU A 171 -8.69 13.09 17.88
CA GLU A 171 -10.00 13.71 18.14
C GLU A 171 -9.94 15.25 18.10
N PHE A 172 -8.87 15.85 18.64
CA PHE A 172 -8.69 17.29 18.59
C PHE A 172 -8.38 17.79 17.19
N GLN A 173 -7.59 17.04 16.43
CA GLN A 173 -7.29 17.40 15.04
C GLN A 173 -8.54 17.29 14.17
N MET A 174 -9.34 16.24 14.33
CA MET A 174 -10.56 16.02 13.55
C MET A 174 -11.60 17.10 13.75
N GLN A 175 -11.71 17.71 14.93
CA GLN A 175 -12.63 18.83 15.18
C GLN A 175 -12.38 20.06 14.29
N HIS A 176 -11.18 20.17 13.74
CA HIS A 176 -10.76 21.29 12.90
C HIS A 176 -10.55 20.90 11.43
N THR A 177 -10.93 19.68 11.02
CA THR A 177 -10.81 19.21 9.63
C THR A 177 -11.99 19.68 8.79
N SER A 178 -11.77 19.71 7.50
CA SER A 178 -12.75 20.03 6.46
C SER A 178 -12.81 18.91 5.42
N GLU A 179 -13.83 18.89 4.59
CA GLU A 179 -13.98 17.95 3.48
C GLU A 179 -12.86 18.05 2.43
N GLN A 180 -12.12 19.15 2.44
CA GLN A 180 -10.97 19.35 1.57
C GLN A 180 -9.67 18.77 2.13
N ASP A 181 -9.66 18.31 3.38
CA ASP A 181 -8.46 17.73 3.99
C ASP A 181 -8.27 16.28 3.54
N VAL A 182 -7.01 15.89 3.40
CA VAL A 182 -6.63 14.55 2.93
C VAL A 182 -5.77 13.86 3.97
N PHE A 183 -6.10 12.62 4.27
CA PHE A 183 -5.34 11.75 5.17
C PHE A 183 -4.65 10.64 4.39
N ILE A 184 -3.32 10.60 4.42
CA ILE A 184 -2.54 9.46 3.97
C ILE A 184 -2.34 8.55 5.18
N LEU A 185 -2.90 7.34 5.14
CA LEU A 185 -2.77 6.36 6.22
C LEU A 185 -1.87 5.22 5.76
N ILE A 186 -0.77 4.98 6.49
CA ILE A 186 0.23 3.97 6.15
C ILE A 186 0.19 2.85 7.18
N SER A 187 -0.18 1.66 6.75
CA SER A 187 -0.15 0.46 7.59
C SER A 187 -0.02 -0.79 6.73
N TYR A 188 1.09 -1.52 6.86
CA TYR A 188 1.34 -2.73 6.07
C TYR A 188 0.22 -3.76 6.22
N SER A 189 -0.11 -4.16 7.43
CA SER A 189 -1.20 -5.12 7.65
C SER A 189 -2.59 -4.52 7.41
N GLY A 190 -2.75 -3.20 7.52
CA GLY A 190 -4.05 -2.52 7.53
C GLY A 190 -4.93 -2.87 8.73
N GLU A 191 -4.35 -3.51 9.78
CA GLU A 191 -5.06 -4.11 10.93
C GLU A 191 -4.42 -3.75 12.28
N THR A 192 -3.58 -2.72 12.35
CA THR A 192 -2.94 -2.35 13.62
C THR A 192 -3.94 -1.71 14.59
N ARG A 193 -3.78 -1.98 15.89
CA ARG A 193 -4.69 -1.45 16.93
C ARG A 193 -4.79 0.07 16.93
N SER A 194 -3.66 0.75 16.74
CA SER A 194 -3.63 2.21 16.67
C SER A 194 -4.32 2.76 15.43
N LEU A 195 -4.28 2.04 14.30
CA LEU A 195 -5.02 2.38 13.10
C LEU A 195 -6.53 2.35 13.32
N TYR A 196 -7.06 1.37 14.07
CA TYR A 196 -8.49 1.33 14.39
C TYR A 196 -8.95 2.59 15.14
N GLN A 197 -8.14 3.10 16.06
CA GLN A 197 -8.45 4.36 16.76
C GLN A 197 -8.48 5.55 15.79
N VAL A 198 -7.53 5.60 14.85
CA VAL A 198 -7.49 6.63 13.81
C VAL A 198 -8.70 6.56 12.90
N LEU A 199 -9.05 5.38 12.41
CA LEU A 199 -10.21 5.17 11.55
C LEU A 199 -11.53 5.48 12.26
N ASP A 200 -11.67 5.13 13.55
CA ASP A 200 -12.85 5.50 14.35
C ASP A 200 -13.00 7.02 14.46
N ALA A 201 -11.90 7.74 14.76
CA ALA A 201 -11.93 9.20 14.81
C ALA A 201 -12.30 9.81 13.46
N ILE A 202 -11.70 9.34 12.35
CA ILE A 202 -11.95 9.85 11.00
C ILE A 202 -13.38 9.55 10.52
N SER A 203 -13.95 8.38 10.87
CA SER A 203 -15.23 7.90 10.36
C SER A 203 -16.42 8.83 10.61
N ARG A 204 -16.29 9.77 11.54
CA ARG A 204 -17.31 10.76 11.92
C ARG A 204 -17.26 12.03 11.07
N TYR A 205 -16.29 12.12 10.16
CA TYR A 205 -16.03 13.31 9.36
C TYR A 205 -15.93 12.94 7.87
N SER A 206 -16.36 13.87 7.01
CA SER A 206 -16.25 13.70 5.55
C SER A 206 -14.87 14.19 5.09
N VAL A 207 -13.87 13.33 5.15
CA VAL A 207 -12.51 13.61 4.68
C VAL A 207 -12.05 12.53 3.70
N ASN A 208 -11.11 12.84 2.84
CA ASN A 208 -10.58 11.86 1.89
C ASN A 208 -9.42 11.07 2.50
N ILE A 209 -9.43 9.75 2.29
CA ILE A 209 -8.43 8.81 2.79
C ILE A 209 -7.68 8.18 1.62
N ILE A 210 -6.35 8.33 1.61
CA ILE A 210 -5.43 7.58 0.76
C ILE A 210 -4.75 6.53 1.62
N ALA A 211 -4.95 5.25 1.31
CA ALA A 211 -4.32 4.14 2.03
C ALA A 211 -3.06 3.66 1.32
N ILE A 212 -1.96 3.52 2.05
CA ILE A 212 -0.76 2.79 1.63
C ILE A 212 -0.70 1.52 2.49
N THR A 213 -0.99 0.36 1.90
CA THR A 213 -1.15 -0.89 2.64
C THR A 213 -0.82 -2.11 1.79
N SER A 214 -0.72 -3.29 2.39
CA SER A 214 -0.49 -4.54 1.66
C SER A 214 -1.58 -4.81 0.62
N PHE A 215 -1.21 -5.50 -0.45
CA PHE A 215 -2.16 -5.99 -1.45
C PHE A 215 -3.22 -6.90 -0.82
N GLY A 216 -4.44 -6.85 -1.33
CA GLY A 216 -5.58 -7.59 -0.81
C GLY A 216 -6.50 -6.72 0.07
N THR A 217 -7.49 -7.38 0.68
CA THR A 217 -8.51 -6.69 1.47
C THR A 217 -8.15 -6.66 2.95
N ASN A 218 -8.12 -5.47 3.53
CA ASN A 218 -7.93 -5.25 4.97
C ASN A 218 -8.82 -4.10 5.44
N THR A 219 -8.83 -3.82 6.75
CA THR A 219 -9.68 -2.76 7.32
C THR A 219 -9.33 -1.38 6.75
N LEU A 220 -8.05 -1.08 6.57
CA LEU A 220 -7.62 0.20 5.99
C LEU A 220 -8.07 0.33 4.53
N SER A 221 -7.86 -0.71 3.71
CA SER A 221 -8.25 -0.67 2.29
C SER A 221 -9.76 -0.53 2.07
N ARG A 222 -10.58 -1.04 3.00
CA ARG A 222 -12.04 -0.87 2.95
C ARG A 222 -12.53 0.52 3.36
N ALA A 223 -11.76 1.21 4.20
CA ALA A 223 -12.11 2.53 4.69
C ALA A 223 -11.62 3.67 3.77
N ALA A 224 -10.74 3.38 2.82
CA ALA A 224 -10.08 4.39 2.01
C ALA A 224 -10.82 4.71 0.70
N ASP A 225 -10.73 5.96 0.27
CA ASP A 225 -11.21 6.44 -1.04
C ASP A 225 -10.28 6.05 -2.16
N VAL A 226 -8.98 5.95 -1.87
CA VAL A 226 -7.93 5.52 -2.79
C VAL A 226 -7.00 4.56 -2.06
N VAL A 227 -6.73 3.41 -2.69
CA VAL A 227 -5.79 2.41 -2.16
C VAL A 227 -4.59 2.33 -3.09
N LEU A 228 -3.41 2.51 -2.52
CA LEU A 228 -2.11 2.33 -3.15
C LEU A 228 -1.46 1.09 -2.52
N PRO A 229 -1.64 -0.10 -3.12
CA PRO A 229 -1.12 -1.34 -2.57
C PRO A 229 0.40 -1.39 -2.70
N ILE A 230 1.05 -2.03 -1.72
CA ILE A 230 2.49 -2.23 -1.72
C ILE A 230 2.84 -3.71 -1.73
N SER A 231 4.07 -4.04 -2.11
CA SER A 231 4.62 -5.41 -2.12
C SER A 231 4.27 -6.16 -0.83
N THR A 232 3.75 -7.40 -0.95
CA THR A 232 3.11 -8.14 0.16
C THR A 232 3.78 -9.49 0.41
N HIS A 233 5.10 -9.55 0.25
CA HIS A 233 5.89 -10.78 0.45
C HIS A 233 6.55 -10.86 1.81
N GLU A 234 6.55 -9.77 2.57
CA GLU A 234 7.17 -9.72 3.89
C GLU A 234 6.21 -10.21 4.97
N ARG A 235 6.66 -11.15 5.79
CA ARG A 235 5.88 -11.66 6.91
C ARG A 235 5.96 -10.69 8.09
N LEU A 236 4.87 -10.53 8.83
CA LEU A 236 4.79 -9.59 9.94
C LEU A 236 5.78 -9.88 11.10
N ILE A 237 6.11 -11.17 11.32
CA ILE A 237 6.94 -11.58 12.47
C ILE A 237 8.18 -12.37 12.02
N GLN A 238 8.03 -13.25 11.02
CA GLN A 238 9.10 -14.17 10.61
C GLN A 238 9.98 -13.57 9.51
N ASN A 239 10.54 -12.40 9.75
CA ASN A 239 11.48 -11.71 8.87
C ASN A 239 12.72 -11.24 9.65
N TYR A 240 13.80 -10.89 8.94
CA TYR A 240 15.06 -10.44 9.55
C TYR A 240 15.13 -8.94 9.84
N GLY A 241 14.22 -8.12 9.32
CA GLY A 241 14.33 -6.69 9.57
C GLY A 241 13.44 -5.75 8.76
N ASN A 242 12.24 -6.15 8.34
CA ASN A 242 11.27 -5.28 7.65
C ASN A 242 11.84 -4.54 6.42
N PHE A 243 12.72 -5.20 5.66
CA PHE A 243 13.39 -4.59 4.51
C PHE A 243 12.43 -4.21 3.39
N SER A 244 11.53 -5.13 3.01
CA SER A 244 10.65 -4.96 1.86
C SER A 244 9.62 -3.86 2.08
N THR A 245 8.99 -3.84 3.25
CA THR A 245 7.93 -2.87 3.55
C THR A 245 8.45 -1.43 3.53
N GLY A 246 9.64 -1.20 4.11
CA GLY A 246 10.28 0.12 4.11
C GLY A 246 10.58 0.64 2.70
N ILE A 247 11.11 -0.22 1.83
CA ILE A 247 11.36 0.11 0.42
C ILE A 247 10.06 0.45 -0.29
N ALA A 248 9.04 -0.38 -0.16
CA ALA A 248 7.77 -0.23 -0.83
C ALA A 248 7.02 1.07 -0.42
N VAL A 249 6.98 1.38 0.89
CA VAL A 249 6.38 2.62 1.40
C VAL A 249 7.14 3.85 0.89
N SER A 250 8.48 3.83 0.97
CA SER A 250 9.31 4.93 0.46
C SER A 250 9.10 5.15 -1.03
N TYR A 251 9.04 4.07 -1.80
CA TYR A 251 8.79 4.13 -3.24
C TYR A 251 7.46 4.82 -3.58
N ILE A 252 6.36 4.43 -2.94
CA ILE A 252 5.04 5.05 -3.19
C ILE A 252 5.03 6.52 -2.77
N LEU A 253 5.60 6.87 -1.63
CA LEU A 253 5.69 8.26 -1.19
C LEU A 253 6.54 9.11 -2.15
N ASP A 254 7.62 8.54 -2.69
CA ASP A 254 8.45 9.20 -3.70
C ASP A 254 7.73 9.37 -5.03
N VAL A 255 6.93 8.39 -5.46
CA VAL A 255 6.07 8.51 -6.65
C VAL A 255 5.05 9.64 -6.48
N LEU A 256 4.36 9.71 -5.33
CA LEU A 256 3.41 10.79 -5.04
C LEU A 256 4.10 12.16 -5.04
N TYR A 257 5.27 12.26 -4.41
CA TYR A 257 6.05 13.49 -4.39
C TYR A 257 6.52 13.90 -5.80
N ALA A 258 7.06 12.95 -6.58
CA ALA A 258 7.59 13.21 -7.91
C ALA A 258 6.49 13.66 -8.90
N ASP A 259 5.32 13.03 -8.84
CA ASP A 259 4.18 13.47 -9.68
C ASP A 259 3.66 14.84 -9.23
N TYR A 260 3.56 15.10 -7.91
CA TYR A 260 3.21 16.44 -7.40
C TYR A 260 4.19 17.50 -7.90
N VAL A 261 5.51 17.25 -7.81
CA VAL A 261 6.56 18.12 -8.34
C VAL A 261 6.41 18.36 -9.83
N SER A 262 6.12 17.31 -10.61
CA SER A 262 5.99 17.42 -12.06
C SER A 262 4.84 18.34 -12.49
N ARG A 263 3.82 18.47 -11.65
CA ARG A 263 2.67 19.36 -11.85
C ARG A 263 2.92 20.80 -11.34
N HIS A 264 3.93 20.97 -10.48
CA HIS A 264 4.23 22.25 -9.81
C HIS A 264 5.70 22.66 -9.95
N LEU A 265 6.22 22.63 -11.18
CA LEU A 265 7.63 22.95 -11.46
C LEU A 265 8.05 24.35 -10.97
N GLU A 266 7.16 25.33 -10.99
CA GLU A 266 7.42 26.66 -10.44
C GLU A 266 7.76 26.65 -8.93
N ALA A 267 7.16 25.71 -8.17
CA ALA A 267 7.47 25.54 -6.76
C ALA A 267 8.90 25.04 -6.54
N VAL A 268 9.41 24.21 -7.47
CA VAL A 268 10.79 23.73 -7.45
C VAL A 268 11.77 24.84 -7.78
N GLU A 269 11.46 25.69 -8.76
CA GLU A 269 12.27 26.86 -9.09
C GLU A 269 12.36 27.83 -7.91
N ASN A 270 11.23 28.09 -7.24
CA ASN A 270 11.20 28.89 -6.02
C ASN A 270 12.03 28.26 -4.89
N LYS A 271 11.96 26.94 -4.71
CA LYS A 271 12.79 26.19 -3.76
C LYS A 271 14.26 26.42 -4.04
N MET A 272 14.71 26.27 -5.30
CA MET A 272 16.10 26.48 -5.68
C MET A 272 16.58 27.91 -5.37
N VAL A 273 15.72 28.92 -5.61
CA VAL A 273 16.01 30.31 -5.25
C VAL A 273 16.16 30.49 -3.74
N ILE A 274 15.29 29.86 -2.95
CA ILE A 274 15.35 29.92 -1.48
C ILE A 274 16.64 29.23 -0.99
N GLU A 275 16.92 28.05 -1.49
CA GLU A 275 18.11 27.29 -1.10
C GLU A 275 19.39 28.05 -1.43
N ARG A 276 19.52 28.67 -2.60
CA ARG A 276 20.67 29.53 -2.95
C ARG A 276 20.83 30.73 -2.01
N ARG A 277 19.74 31.31 -1.48
CA ARG A 277 19.78 32.45 -0.57
C ARG A 277 20.15 32.09 0.86
N TYR A 278 19.73 30.93 1.33
CA TYR A 278 19.81 30.52 2.73
C TYR A 278 20.79 29.40 2.99
N GLN A 279 21.33 28.75 1.93
CA GLN A 279 22.40 27.78 2.14
C GLN A 279 23.67 28.52 2.58
N GLU A 280 24.16 28.17 3.75
CA GLU A 280 25.55 28.39 4.10
C GLU A 280 26.41 27.86 2.95
N HIS A 281 27.46 28.61 2.56
CA HIS A 281 28.37 28.22 1.48
C HIS A 281 28.86 26.79 1.71
N ARG A 282 28.26 25.86 1.03
CA ARG A 282 28.72 24.48 0.98
C ARG A 282 29.76 24.39 -0.10
N PHE A 283 31.02 24.45 0.32
CA PHE A 283 32.11 24.22 -0.61
C PHE A 283 32.32 22.74 -0.84
N THR A 284 32.53 22.38 -2.10
CA THR A 284 32.93 21.04 -2.49
C THR A 284 34.01 21.19 -3.56
N ASP A 285 35.10 20.41 -3.43
CA ASP A 285 36.11 20.29 -4.49
C ASP A 285 35.70 19.27 -5.57
N ASN A 286 34.50 18.70 -5.45
CA ASN A 286 34.01 17.73 -6.41
C ASN A 286 33.12 18.40 -7.47
N PRO A 287 33.60 18.57 -8.71
CA PRO A 287 32.88 19.25 -9.78
C PRO A 287 31.61 18.52 -10.23
N MET A 288 31.37 17.27 -9.78
CA MET A 288 30.18 16.49 -10.12
C MET A 288 28.97 16.89 -9.28
N ILE A 289 29.15 17.58 -8.14
CA ILE A 289 28.11 18.01 -7.22
C ILE A 289 28.17 19.51 -6.91
N ASP A 290 29.02 20.24 -7.63
CA ASP A 290 29.09 21.71 -7.59
C ASP A 290 27.98 22.28 -8.48
N ASP A 291 27.25 23.26 -7.98
CA ASP A 291 26.11 23.90 -8.67
C ASP A 291 26.54 25.14 -9.50
N GLU A 292 27.86 25.43 -9.65
CA GLU A 292 28.37 26.54 -10.46
C GLU A 292 28.32 26.28 -11.97
#